data_13b21ec282fd2d16491b71a9a3ac5adc
#
_entry.id   13b21ec282fd2d16491b71a9a3ac5adc
#
_cell.length_a   1.000
_cell.length_b   1.000
_cell.length_c   1.000
_cell.angle_alpha   90.00
_cell.angle_beta   90.00
_cell.angle_gamma   90.00
#
_symmetry.space_group_name_H-M   'P 1'
#
loop_
_entity.id
_entity.type
_entity.pdbx_description
1 polymer ?
#
loop_
_entity_poly.entity_id
_entity_poly.type
_entity_poly.pdbx_seq_one_letter_code
_entity_poly.pdbx_strand_id
1 'polypeptide(L)'
;MANESISKRLKDEGKIDDLFEIKLNNLTLEEIIQLKLELAGRSLNGEPYGFKIFKTIPDIVKEACYKFADVSFPTKKTAAAFLGITERQLRKLTKKYKKE
;
A
#
# COMPACT_ATOMS: atom_id res chain seq x y z
N MET A 1 -16.44 8.48 -6.98
CA MET A 1 -15.82 8.67 -7.04
C MET A 1 -14.82 8.51 -6.74
N ALA A 2 -14.38 8.28 -6.91
CA ALA A 2 -13.38 7.81 -6.64
C ALA A 2 -12.37 8.49 -6.09
N ASN A 3 -11.59 8.96 -6.16
CA ASN A 3 -10.59 9.87 -5.65
C ASN A 3 -10.62 10.15 -4.15
N GLU A 4 -11.06 9.19 -3.39
CA GLU A 4 -11.01 9.34 -1.95
C GLU A 4 -9.57 9.21 -1.48
N SER A 5 -9.08 10.21 -0.74
CA SER A 5 -7.73 10.17 -0.20
C SER A 5 -7.61 9.08 0.86
N ILE A 6 -6.55 8.27 0.77
CA ILE A 6 -6.32 7.25 1.79
C ILE A 6 -6.00 7.91 3.14
N SER A 7 -5.30 9.04 3.11
CA SER A 7 -5.01 9.80 4.32
C SER A 7 -6.29 10.25 5.00
N LYS A 8 -7.22 10.82 4.23
CA LYS A 8 -8.48 11.28 4.78
C LYS A 8 -9.29 10.12 5.36
N ARG A 9 -9.34 9.02 4.63
CA ARG A 9 -10.09 7.86 5.10
C ARG A 9 -9.56 7.34 6.43
N LEU A 10 -8.25 7.20 6.54
CA LEU A 10 -7.66 6.67 7.76
C LEU A 10 -7.82 7.62 8.94
N LYS A 11 -7.78 8.94 8.70
CA LYS A 11 -8.05 9.90 9.75
C LYS A 11 -9.49 9.85 10.21
N ASP A 12 -10.42 9.73 9.27
CA ASP A 12 -11.84 9.61 9.60
C ASP A 12 -12.13 8.35 10.40
N GLU A 13 -11.37 7.29 10.14
CA GLU A 13 -11.52 6.03 10.87
C GLU A 13 -10.78 6.05 12.22
N GLY A 14 -10.09 7.14 12.52
CA GLY A 14 -9.37 7.25 13.79
C GLY A 14 -8.10 6.45 13.86
N LYS A 15 -7.58 6.00 12.71
CA LYS A 15 -6.39 5.17 12.69
C LYS A 15 -5.09 5.97 12.68
N ILE A 16 -5.14 7.20 12.19
CA ILE A 16 -3.96 8.07 12.13
C ILE A 16 -4.38 9.51 12.40
N ASP A 17 -3.38 10.36 12.62
CA ASP A 17 -3.60 11.81 12.75
C ASP A 17 -2.47 12.54 12.03
N ASP A 18 -2.52 13.87 12.05
CA ASP A 18 -1.53 14.67 11.35
C ASP A 18 -0.12 14.44 11.86
N LEU A 19 0.04 14.29 13.18
CA LEU A 19 1.36 14.07 13.76
C LEU A 19 1.94 12.73 13.28
N PHE A 20 1.10 11.72 13.23
CA PHE A 20 1.54 10.42 12.75
C PHE A 20 2.03 10.51 11.30
N GLU A 21 1.32 11.25 10.46
CA GLU A 21 1.72 11.40 9.07
C GLU A 21 3.07 12.09 8.93
N ILE A 22 3.30 13.11 9.75
CA ILE A 22 4.57 13.81 9.73
C ILE A 22 5.71 12.86 10.09
N LYS A 23 5.53 12.10 11.14
CA LYS A 23 6.56 11.16 11.58
C LYS A 23 6.79 10.06 10.54
N LEU A 24 5.71 9.53 9.99
CA LEU A 24 5.81 8.47 9.00
C LEU A 24 6.54 8.95 7.75
N ASN A 25 6.27 10.18 7.33
CA ASN A 25 6.88 10.74 6.13
C ASN A 25 8.38 10.93 6.27
N ASN A 26 8.90 10.93 7.49
CA ASN A 26 10.35 11.02 7.73
C ASN A 26 11.04 9.66 7.65
N LEU A 27 10.28 8.59 7.48
CA LEU A 27 10.83 7.25 7.36
C LEU A 27 10.90 6.83 5.89
N THR A 28 11.90 6.01 5.56
CA THR A 28 11.94 5.43 4.23
C THR A 28 10.90 4.33 4.14
N LEU A 29 10.54 3.96 2.92
CA LEU A 29 9.60 2.86 2.72
C LEU A 29 10.11 1.58 3.37
N GLU A 30 11.41 1.31 3.23
CA GLU A 30 12.02 0.14 3.83
C GLU A 30 11.85 0.15 5.35
N GLU A 31 12.08 1.31 5.97
CA GLU A 31 11.94 1.44 7.42
C GLU A 31 10.49 1.21 7.86
N ILE A 32 9.54 1.71 7.07
CA ILE A 32 8.12 1.51 7.39
C ILE A 32 7.78 0.03 7.37
N ILE A 33 8.25 -0.69 6.36
CA ILE A 33 7.99 -2.12 6.25
C ILE A 33 8.64 -2.87 7.40
N GLN A 34 9.90 -2.54 7.71
CA GLN A 34 10.60 -3.19 8.82
C GLN A 34 9.90 -2.96 10.14
N LEU A 35 9.45 -1.73 10.40
CA LEU A 35 8.74 -1.42 11.62
C LEU A 35 7.43 -2.18 11.72
N LYS A 36 6.70 -2.24 10.62
CA LYS A 36 5.43 -2.97 10.61
C LYS A 36 5.64 -4.44 10.92
N LEU A 37 6.69 -5.03 10.35
CA LEU A 37 7.02 -6.42 10.62
C LEU A 37 7.41 -6.64 12.06
N GLU A 38 8.19 -5.71 12.62
CA GLU A 38 8.60 -5.83 14.01
C GLU A 38 7.41 -5.78 14.96
N LEU A 39 6.51 -4.83 14.73
CA LEU A 39 5.33 -4.70 15.60
C LEU A 39 4.42 -5.92 15.51
N ALA A 40 4.23 -6.43 14.30
CA ALA A 40 3.44 -7.64 14.13
C ALA A 40 4.12 -8.85 14.77
N GLY A 41 5.45 -8.90 14.68
CA GLY A 41 6.21 -9.99 15.29
C GLY A 41 6.10 -9.99 16.80
N ARG A 42 6.05 -8.81 17.42
CA ARG A 42 5.86 -8.72 18.86
C ARG A 42 4.52 -9.31 19.29
N SER A 43 3.49 -9.02 18.50
CA SER A 43 2.16 -9.57 18.79
C SER A 43 2.13 -11.08 18.71
N LEU A 44 3.01 -11.67 17.91
CA LEU A 44 3.09 -13.12 17.74
C LEU A 44 4.10 -13.77 18.70
N ASN A 45 4.78 -12.97 19.53
CA ASN A 45 5.81 -13.47 20.45
C ASN A 45 6.88 -14.28 19.75
N GLY A 46 7.24 -13.86 18.52
CA GLY A 46 8.26 -14.55 17.76
C GLY A 46 7.78 -15.77 17.00
N GLU A 47 6.49 -16.12 17.13
CA GLU A 47 5.94 -17.23 16.37
C GLU A 47 5.83 -16.89 14.89
N PRO A 48 5.89 -17.87 14.01
CA PRO A 48 5.73 -17.57 12.58
C PRO A 48 4.34 -17.03 12.28
N TYR A 49 4.28 -16.21 11.24
CA TYR A 49 2.97 -15.81 10.71
C TYR A 49 2.23 -17.04 10.21
N GLY A 50 0.92 -16.94 10.13
CA GLY A 50 0.10 -18.04 9.64
C GLY A 50 0.21 -18.28 8.14
N PHE A 51 1.09 -17.58 7.43
CA PHE A 51 1.28 -17.73 6.00
C PHE A 51 2.73 -17.38 5.64
N LYS A 52 3.11 -17.67 4.41
CA LYS A 52 4.49 -17.44 3.96
C LYS A 52 4.68 -15.95 3.66
N ILE A 53 4.98 -15.19 4.70
CA ILE A 53 4.99 -13.74 4.59
C ILE A 53 6.04 -13.22 3.59
N PHE A 54 7.21 -13.82 3.55
CA PHE A 54 8.25 -13.33 2.66
C PHE A 54 7.84 -13.44 1.19
N LYS A 55 7.13 -14.51 0.83
CA LYS A 55 6.65 -14.68 -0.53
C LYS A 55 5.43 -13.82 -0.83
N THR A 56 4.65 -13.51 0.19
CA THR A 56 3.39 -12.78 0.04
C THR A 56 3.58 -11.28 0.00
N ILE A 57 4.59 -10.75 0.71
CA ILE A 57 4.81 -9.31 0.79
C ILE A 57 4.93 -8.64 -0.58
N PRO A 58 5.69 -9.18 -1.55
CA PRO A 58 5.77 -8.52 -2.85
C PRO A 58 4.40 -8.31 -3.50
N ASP A 59 3.51 -9.28 -3.35
CA ASP A 59 2.16 -9.14 -3.90
C ASP A 59 1.36 -8.10 -3.14
N ILE A 60 1.51 -8.04 -1.83
CA ILE A 60 0.83 -7.03 -1.01
C ILE A 60 1.28 -5.63 -1.45
N VAL A 61 2.59 -5.45 -1.64
CA VAL A 61 3.13 -4.15 -2.06
C VAL A 61 2.62 -3.77 -3.44
N LYS A 62 2.62 -4.72 -4.38
CA LYS A 62 2.12 -4.45 -5.72
C LYS A 62 0.65 -4.09 -5.70
N GLU A 63 -0.13 -4.81 -4.92
CA GLU A 63 -1.56 -4.51 -4.81
C GLU A 63 -1.79 -3.14 -4.19
N ALA A 64 -1.03 -2.78 -3.16
CA ALA A 64 -1.13 -1.47 -2.53
C ALA A 64 -0.78 -0.37 -3.52
N CYS A 65 0.27 -0.56 -4.29
CA CYS A 65 0.66 0.40 -5.33
C CYS A 65 -0.44 0.57 -6.36
N TYR A 66 -1.01 -0.53 -6.80
CA TYR A 66 -2.09 -0.46 -7.79
C TYR A 66 -3.30 0.27 -7.22
N LYS A 67 -3.73 -0.08 -6.02
CA LYS A 67 -4.92 0.53 -5.42
C LYS A 67 -4.72 2.02 -5.18
N PHE A 68 -3.51 2.41 -4.73
CA PHE A 68 -3.22 3.82 -4.54
C PHE A 68 -3.30 4.58 -5.87
N ALA A 69 -2.64 4.04 -6.90
CA ALA A 69 -2.59 4.72 -8.18
C ALA A 69 -3.97 4.78 -8.84
N ASP A 70 -4.78 3.73 -8.65
CA ASP A 70 -6.11 3.67 -9.26
C ASP A 70 -7.02 4.79 -8.75
N VAL A 71 -6.94 5.11 -7.46
CA VAL A 71 -7.80 6.17 -6.90
C VAL A 71 -7.17 7.55 -6.98
N SER A 72 -5.84 7.62 -7.09
CA SER A 72 -5.15 8.91 -7.01
C SER A 72 -4.94 9.61 -8.34
N PHE A 73 -4.98 8.86 -9.44
CA PHE A 73 -4.71 9.41 -10.76
C PHE A 73 -5.88 9.24 -11.69
N PRO A 74 -6.20 10.27 -12.49
CA PRO A 74 -7.42 10.24 -13.31
C PRO A 74 -7.36 9.32 -14.51
N THR A 75 -6.16 9.01 -15.00
CA THR A 75 -6.03 8.17 -16.18
C THR A 75 -5.03 7.04 -15.94
N LYS A 76 -5.16 5.98 -16.74
CA LYS A 76 -4.20 4.88 -16.66
C LYS A 76 -2.80 5.34 -17.06
N LYS A 77 -2.72 6.31 -17.96
CA LYS A 77 -1.43 6.83 -18.40
C LYS A 77 -0.68 7.49 -17.24
N THR A 78 -1.36 8.35 -16.48
CA THR A 78 -0.72 9.02 -15.35
C THR A 78 -0.41 8.05 -14.21
N ALA A 79 -1.32 7.11 -13.96
CA ALA A 79 -1.08 6.10 -12.93
C ALA A 79 0.13 5.23 -13.26
N ALA A 80 0.22 4.78 -14.51
CA ALA A 80 1.36 3.96 -14.93
C ALA A 80 2.67 4.74 -14.84
N ALA A 81 2.64 6.02 -15.25
CA ALA A 81 3.83 6.87 -15.19
C ALA A 81 4.30 7.02 -13.74
N PHE A 82 3.37 7.23 -12.81
CA PHE A 82 3.72 7.35 -11.40
C PHE A 82 4.40 6.07 -10.89
N LEU A 83 3.85 4.93 -11.25
CA LEU A 83 4.39 3.64 -10.80
C LEU A 83 5.64 3.21 -11.55
N GLY A 84 5.98 3.91 -12.64
CA GLY A 84 7.16 3.54 -13.43
C GLY A 84 6.96 2.30 -14.28
N ILE A 85 5.72 2.02 -14.67
CA ILE A 85 5.40 0.86 -15.49
C ILE A 85 4.67 1.31 -16.76
N THR A 86 4.47 0.38 -17.69
CA THR A 86 3.73 0.69 -18.91
C THR A 86 2.23 0.58 -18.65
N GLU A 87 1.44 1.22 -19.53
CA GLU A 87 -0.01 1.09 -19.41
C GLU A 87 -0.44 -0.36 -19.59
N ARG A 88 0.29 -1.12 -20.41
CA ARG A 88 0.00 -2.53 -20.60
C ARG A 88 0.17 -3.31 -19.30
N GLN A 89 1.26 -3.03 -18.57
CA GLN A 89 1.48 -3.66 -17.27
C GLN A 89 0.40 -3.26 -16.27
N LEU A 90 -0.01 -1.99 -16.31
CA LEU A 90 -1.07 -1.53 -15.43
C LEU A 90 -2.38 -2.25 -15.71
N ARG A 91 -2.72 -2.46 -17.00
CA ARG A 91 -3.93 -3.21 -17.34
C ARG A 91 -3.90 -4.62 -16.80
N LYS A 92 -2.73 -5.26 -16.80
CA LYS A 92 -2.59 -6.59 -16.21
C LYS A 92 -2.85 -6.58 -14.73
N LEU A 93 -2.38 -5.54 -14.04
CA LEU A 93 -2.65 -5.39 -12.60
C LEU A 93 -4.13 -5.17 -12.34
N THR A 94 -4.80 -4.40 -13.20
CA THR A 94 -6.23 -4.18 -13.08
C THR A 94 -6.99 -5.49 -13.15
N LYS A 95 -6.62 -6.36 -14.07
CA LYS A 95 -7.27 -7.67 -14.17
C LYS A 95 -7.01 -8.53 -12.94
N LYS A 96 -5.82 -8.40 -12.36
CA LYS A 96 -5.46 -9.23 -11.21
C LYS A 96 -6.11 -8.76 -9.92
N TYR A 97 -6.14 -7.44 -9.69
CA TYR A 97 -6.52 -6.90 -8.39
C TYR A 97 -7.89 -6.26 -8.33
N LYS A 98 -8.40 -5.78 -9.45
CA LYS A 98 -9.72 -5.15 -9.45
C LYS A 98 -10.75 -6.20 -9.81
N LYS A 99 -11.32 -6.81 -8.82
CA LYS A 99 -12.34 -7.82 -9.01
C LYS A 99 -13.71 -7.19 -8.93
N GLU A 100 -14.51 -7.41 -9.94
CA GLU A 100 -15.86 -6.87 -10.01
C GLU A 100 -16.87 -7.94 -9.66
#